data_88ad5ebe9cfe3b41f323b1fd904f7949
#
_entry.id   88ad5ebe9cfe3b41f323b1fd904f7949
#
_cell.length_a   1.000
_cell.length_b   1.000
_cell.length_c   1.000
_cell.angle_alpha   90.00
_cell.angle_beta   90.00
_cell.angle_gamma   90.00
#
_symmetry.space_group_name_H-M   'P 1'
#
loop_
_entity.id
_entity.type
_entity.pdbx_description
1 polymer ?
#
loop_
_entity_poly.entity_id
_entity_poly.type
_entity_poly.pdbx_seq_one_letter_code
_entity_poly.pdbx_strand_id
1 'polypeptide(L)' 'EREYHKKRIYLSVVEANRPAAALYESFGFRFTGERDTHGERVMCLRTR' A
#
# COMPACT_ATOMS: atom_id res chain seq x y z
N GLU A 1 -20.72 -16.25 -5.20
CA GLU A 1 -20.22 -16.06 -5.11
C GLU A 1 -19.59 -16.06 -5.04
N ARG A 2 -19.50 -16.06 -5.32
CA ARG A 2 -18.72 -16.08 -5.27
C ARG A 2 -17.77 -15.81 -4.74
N GLU A 3 -17.44 -16.09 -4.77
CA GLU A 3 -16.55 -15.86 -4.22
C GLU A 3 -15.82 -14.81 -4.36
N TYR A 4 -15.72 -13.95 -3.59
CA TYR A 4 -14.90 -12.88 -3.78
C TYR A 4 -13.62 -13.16 -3.16
N HIS A 5 -12.56 -13.06 -3.91
CA HIS A 5 -11.27 -13.11 -3.35
C HIS A 5 -10.88 -11.70 -3.04
N LYS A 6 -10.69 -11.41 -1.79
CA LYS A 6 -10.12 -10.14 -1.41
C LYS A 6 -8.67 -10.18 -1.81
N LYS A 7 -8.32 -9.36 -2.73
CA LYS A 7 -6.94 -9.23 -3.13
C LYS A 7 -6.30 -8.10 -2.37
N ARG A 8 -5.02 -8.26 -2.09
CA ARG A 8 -4.24 -7.22 -1.48
C ARG A 8 -3.10 -6.87 -2.40
N ILE A 9 -2.96 -5.59 -2.66
CA ILE A 9 -1.93 -5.09 -3.54
C ILE A 9 -0.95 -4.33 -2.66
N TYR A 10 0.32 -4.74 -2.71
CA TYR A 10 1.36 -4.14 -1.89
C TYR A 10 2.27 -3.32 -2.77
N LEU A 11 2.77 -2.22 -2.21
CA LEU A 11 3.80 -1.43 -2.86
C LEU A 11 4.67 -0.82 -1.78
N SER A 12 5.85 -0.35 -2.20
CA SER A 12 6.78 0.30 -1.30
C SER A 12 6.93 1.75 -1.72
N VAL A 13 7.09 2.63 -0.73
CA VAL A 13 7.21 4.06 -0.97
C VAL A 13 8.43 4.56 -0.21
N VAL A 14 9.29 5.30 -0.90
CA VAL A 14 10.40 5.97 -0.24
C VAL A 14 9.83 6.95 0.77
N GLU A 15 10.35 6.92 1.98
CA GLU A 15 9.80 7.71 3.07
C GLU A 15 9.78 9.19 2.75
N ALA A 16 10.79 9.68 2.06
CA ALA A 16 10.87 11.10 1.72
C ALA A 16 9.92 11.50 0.60
N ASN A 17 9.34 10.53 -0.10
CA ASN A 17 8.47 10.82 -1.24
C ASN A 17 7.04 11.00 -0.76
N ARG A 18 6.81 12.08 -0.03
CA ARG A 18 5.49 12.32 0.54
C ARG A 18 4.39 12.54 -0.50
N PRO A 19 4.66 13.21 -1.62
CA PRO A 19 3.61 13.35 -2.63
C PRO A 19 3.12 12.01 -3.15
N ALA A 20 4.02 11.04 -3.34
CA ALA A 20 3.60 9.74 -3.80
C ALA A 20 2.75 9.03 -2.74
N ALA A 21 3.16 9.13 -1.48
CA ALA A 21 2.39 8.50 -0.40
C ALA A 21 1.00 9.09 -0.33
N ALA A 22 0.87 10.40 -0.45
CA ALA A 22 -0.42 11.04 -0.41
C ALA A 22 -1.29 10.58 -1.59
N LEU A 23 -0.67 10.44 -2.76
CA LEU A 23 -1.40 9.98 -3.93
C LEU A 23 -1.94 8.57 -3.71
N TYR A 24 -1.10 7.67 -3.19
CA TYR A 24 -1.53 6.31 -2.95
C TYR A 24 -2.61 6.25 -1.88
N GLU A 25 -2.51 7.09 -0.86
CA GLU A 25 -3.55 7.14 0.15
C GLU A 25 -4.87 7.58 -0.44
N SER A 26 -4.83 8.48 -1.41
CA SER A 26 -6.07 8.93 -2.05
C SER A 26 -6.70 7.81 -2.87
N PHE A 27 -5.92 6.80 -3.27
CA PHE A 27 -6.47 5.63 -3.95
C PHE A 27 -6.97 4.57 -2.97
N GLY A 28 -6.73 4.75 -1.69
CA GLY A 28 -7.18 3.80 -0.68
C GLY A 28 -6.07 2.95 -0.08
N PHE A 29 -4.83 3.15 -0.49
CA PHE A 29 -3.72 2.45 0.12
C PHE A 29 -3.51 2.92 1.55
N ARG A 30 -3.08 2.01 2.40
CA ARG A 30 -2.79 2.32 3.79
C ARG A 30 -1.42 1.78 4.14
N PHE A 31 -0.74 2.47 5.05
CA PHE A 31 0.53 1.98 5.54
C PHE A 31 0.30 0.78 6.43
N THR A 32 1.13 -0.25 6.24
CA THR A 32 1.02 -1.47 7.03
C THR A 32 1.82 -1.39 8.31
N GLY A 33 2.74 -0.43 8.41
CA GLY A 33 3.64 -0.36 9.54
C GLY A 33 4.93 -1.11 9.33
N GLU A 34 5.07 -1.77 8.18
CA GLU A 34 6.26 -2.55 7.88
C GLU A 34 7.14 -1.80 6.91
N ARG A 35 8.40 -2.25 6.81
CA ARG A 35 9.33 -1.71 5.84
C ARG A 35 9.88 -2.86 5.04
N ASP A 36 10.22 -2.60 3.78
CA ASP A 36 10.79 -3.63 2.95
C ASP A 36 12.30 -3.74 3.21
N THR A 37 12.97 -4.57 2.44
CA THR A 37 14.40 -4.81 2.65
C THR A 37 15.24 -3.58 2.34
N HIS A 38 14.69 -2.60 1.64
CA HIS A 38 15.38 -1.36 1.33
C HIS A 38 15.03 -0.24 2.32
N GLY A 39 14.25 -0.55 3.35
CA GLY A 39 13.86 0.44 4.32
C GLY A 39 12.70 1.31 3.89
N GLU A 40 12.07 1.01 2.76
CA GLU A 40 10.93 1.77 2.28
C GLU A 40 9.67 1.31 2.97
N ARG A 41 8.74 2.23 3.13
CA ARG A 41 7.50 1.91 3.83
C ARG A 41 6.55 1.16 2.90
N VAL A 42 5.92 0.15 3.45
CA VAL A 42 5.01 -0.69 2.68
C VAL A 42 3.59 -0.19 2.84
N MET A 43 2.90 -0.11 1.72
CA MET A 43 1.48 0.24 1.70
C MET A 43 0.70 -0.90 1.09
N CYS A 44 -0.55 -0.99 1.49
CA CYS A 44 -1.42 -2.08 1.05
C CYS A 44 -2.78 -1.53 0.67
N LEU A 45 -3.29 -2.01 -0.45
CA LEU A 45 -4.65 -1.72 -0.88
C LEU A 45 -5.42 -3.02 -0.85
N ARG A 46 -6.54 -3.02 -0.14
CA ARG A 46 -7.42 -4.17 -0.11
C ARG A 46 -8.50 -3.97 -1.14
N THR A 47 -8.65 -4.94 -2.02
CA THR A 47 -9.69 -4.90 -3.03
C THR A 47 -10.64 -6.06 -2.79
N ARG A 48 -11.74 -6.02 -3.46
CA ARG A 48 -12.70 -7.13 -3.40
C ARG A 48 -12.63 -7.94 -4.64
#